data_f2e6ca601c68c310d9da5a28f6e31cea
#
_entry.id   f2e6ca601c68c310d9da5a28f6e31cea
#
_cell.length_a   1.000
_cell.length_b   1.000
_cell.length_c   1.000
_cell.angle_alpha   90.00
_cell.angle_beta   90.00
_cell.angle_gamma   90.00
#
_symmetry.space_group_name_H-M   'P 1'
#
loop_
_entity.id
_entity.type
_entity.pdbx_description
1 polymer ?
#
loop_
_entity_poly.entity_id
_entity_poly.type
_entity_poly.pdbx_seq_one_letter_code
_entity_poly.pdbx_strand_id
1 'polypeptide(L)'
;MSDKEVTFSTTIGPTHPAFKEPIQLSFELHGEKIVSADFVPGQAHRGVEWMGMRRNPVQILYLAERICGICGVTHAMSFARAVEQIAGIEVPRRAHYLRSIACEFERIHSHLLWAGVAAHELGFDSLFFVAWQAREKVLDLMEDFTGSRVHYSTIAIGGVRRDLEDRVRLKMEETLAFYEGVFEELRKCLLDDDTVRLRCVGTGVLTAKEALELGAVGPTARASGIPWDVRQDHPYAAYSEVPVRAVMPADYTGETHGDVYDRIVVRVYEILQSVGLLHELLAKLPEGPVNACPKPVALLARLKKATGEAVGMHEAPRGEVSHYVRLAGAEAPLSWKVKASSYSNYMSWVPMLVGEQVADIPIIAASIDPCISCTDRVLLRRGGGGGQVLTKAELTRLSVEKTRRLQGRAGRTEEVVR
;
A
#
# COMPACT_ATOMS: atom_id res chain seq x y z
N MET A 1 3.74 -1.81 -51.95
CA MET A 1 2.69 -1.14 -51.18
C MET A 1 3.26 -1.04 -49.76
N SER A 2 3.54 0.15 -49.25
CA SER A 2 4.01 0.30 -47.89
C SER A 2 2.84 -0.05 -46.98
N ASP A 3 2.99 -1.12 -46.20
CA ASP A 3 2.11 -1.39 -45.06
C ASP A 3 2.14 -0.13 -44.18
N LYS A 4 1.13 0.70 -44.26
CA LYS A 4 0.89 1.70 -43.25
C LYS A 4 0.58 0.91 -41.97
N GLU A 5 1.54 0.83 -41.07
CA GLU A 5 1.35 0.26 -39.74
C GLU A 5 0.13 0.94 -39.10
N VAL A 6 -0.93 0.18 -38.90
CA VAL A 6 -2.16 0.70 -38.31
C VAL A 6 -1.99 0.67 -36.79
N THR A 7 -1.72 1.84 -36.21
CA THR A 7 -1.80 2.05 -34.78
C THR A 7 -3.22 2.40 -34.37
N PHE A 8 -3.68 1.83 -33.26
CA PHE A 8 -4.96 2.20 -32.65
C PHE A 8 -4.81 2.47 -31.18
N SER A 9 -5.65 3.35 -30.64
CA SER A 9 -5.64 3.70 -29.23
C SER A 9 -6.73 2.94 -28.49
N THR A 10 -6.44 2.43 -27.30
CA THR A 10 -7.41 1.80 -26.41
C THR A 10 -7.19 2.22 -24.97
N THR A 11 -8.21 2.01 -24.13
CA THR A 11 -8.13 2.31 -22.69
C THR A 11 -8.72 1.16 -21.87
N ILE A 12 -8.12 0.91 -20.71
CA ILE A 12 -8.66 0.01 -19.68
C ILE A 12 -8.99 0.87 -18.44
N GLY A 13 -10.24 0.80 -18.00
CA GLY A 13 -10.71 1.61 -16.87
C GLY A 13 -11.49 2.87 -17.29
N PRO A 14 -11.86 3.77 -16.34
CA PRO A 14 -11.46 3.77 -14.91
C PRO A 14 -12.11 2.66 -14.06
N THR A 15 -13.25 2.12 -14.45
CA THR A 15 -13.93 0.99 -13.78
C THR A 15 -13.83 -0.24 -14.66
N HIS A 16 -12.87 -1.11 -14.36
CA HIS A 16 -12.63 -2.34 -15.09
C HIS A 16 -12.43 -3.51 -14.11
N PRO A 17 -12.96 -4.72 -14.39
CA PRO A 17 -12.84 -5.87 -13.48
C PRO A 17 -11.41 -6.28 -13.11
N ALA A 18 -10.44 -6.07 -14.00
CA ALA A 18 -9.02 -6.33 -13.74
C ALA A 18 -8.41 -5.37 -12.70
N PHE A 19 -9.06 -4.26 -12.37
CA PHE A 19 -8.62 -3.34 -11.33
C PHE A 19 -9.58 -3.39 -10.15
N LYS A 20 -9.05 -3.58 -8.96
CA LYS A 20 -9.83 -3.59 -7.71
C LYS A 20 -10.34 -2.22 -7.32
N GLU A 21 -9.71 -1.17 -7.84
CA GLU A 21 -10.01 0.23 -7.55
C GLU A 21 -9.92 1.05 -8.85
N PRO A 22 -10.64 2.18 -8.98
CA PRO A 22 -10.75 2.89 -10.25
C PRO A 22 -9.47 3.63 -10.64
N ILE A 23 -8.87 3.22 -11.75
CA ILE A 23 -7.76 3.89 -12.44
C ILE A 23 -7.90 3.64 -13.95
N GLN A 24 -7.42 4.55 -14.77
CA GLN A 24 -7.41 4.38 -16.21
C GLN A 24 -5.98 4.19 -16.72
N LEU A 25 -5.78 3.14 -17.50
CA LEU A 25 -4.61 2.96 -18.36
C LEU A 25 -4.99 3.24 -19.81
N SER A 26 -4.11 3.90 -20.55
CA SER A 26 -4.30 4.25 -21.95
C SER A 26 -3.13 3.73 -22.76
N PHE A 27 -3.39 3.15 -23.92
CA PHE A 27 -2.41 2.50 -24.75
C PHE A 27 -2.52 2.94 -26.20
N GLU A 28 -1.36 3.03 -26.87
CA GLU A 28 -1.26 2.97 -28.30
C GLU A 28 -0.69 1.60 -28.68
N LEU A 29 -1.36 0.92 -29.61
CA LEU A 29 -1.07 -0.45 -30.00
C LEU A 29 -0.71 -0.54 -31.47
N HIS A 30 0.28 -1.37 -31.79
CA HIS A 30 0.56 -1.83 -33.12
C HIS A 30 0.33 -3.36 -33.19
N GLY A 31 -0.81 -3.78 -33.76
CA GLY A 31 -1.33 -5.12 -33.58
C GLY A 31 -1.62 -5.39 -32.11
N GLU A 32 -0.98 -6.40 -31.52
CA GLU A 32 -1.07 -6.72 -30.10
C GLU A 32 0.07 -6.11 -29.26
N LYS A 33 1.04 -5.46 -29.92
CA LYS A 33 2.19 -4.88 -29.23
C LYS A 33 1.90 -3.47 -28.74
N ILE A 34 2.25 -3.20 -27.47
CA ILE A 34 2.12 -1.90 -26.84
C ILE A 34 3.28 -1.00 -27.28
N VAL A 35 3.00 0.10 -27.96
CA VAL A 35 4.01 1.08 -28.41
C VAL A 35 4.06 2.31 -27.51
N SER A 36 2.97 2.61 -26.79
CA SER A 36 2.91 3.69 -25.81
C SER A 36 1.93 3.32 -24.71
N ALA A 37 2.26 3.69 -23.47
CA ALA A 37 1.40 3.51 -22.30
C ALA A 37 1.36 4.80 -21.47
N ASP A 38 0.20 5.14 -20.95
CA ASP A 38 -0.01 6.24 -20.00
C ASP A 38 -1.08 5.84 -18.98
N PHE A 39 -1.12 6.50 -17.83
CA PHE A 39 -2.12 6.24 -16.81
C PHE A 39 -2.71 7.55 -16.27
N VAL A 40 -3.97 7.50 -15.88
CA VAL A 40 -4.70 8.64 -15.32
C VAL A 40 -5.16 8.31 -13.91
N PRO A 41 -4.44 8.76 -12.87
CA PRO A 41 -4.85 8.58 -11.49
C PRO A 41 -5.89 9.61 -11.08
N GLY A 42 -6.48 9.42 -9.88
CA GLY A 42 -7.29 10.43 -9.22
C GLY A 42 -8.79 10.11 -9.16
N GLN A 43 -9.25 9.02 -9.76
CA GLN A 43 -10.65 8.60 -9.64
C GLN A 43 -11.02 8.15 -8.22
N ALA A 44 -10.03 7.71 -7.43
CA ALA A 44 -10.20 7.35 -6.02
C ALA A 44 -9.97 8.54 -5.05
N HIS A 45 -9.82 9.77 -5.55
CA HIS A 45 -9.60 10.95 -4.72
C HIS A 45 -10.77 11.22 -3.77
N ARG A 46 -10.50 11.25 -2.46
CA ARG A 46 -11.50 11.43 -1.40
C ARG A 46 -11.24 12.66 -0.52
N GLY A 47 -10.21 13.43 -0.80
CA GLY A 47 -9.82 14.62 -0.04
C GLY A 47 -9.34 14.33 1.39
N VAL A 48 -8.68 13.20 1.62
CA VAL A 48 -8.27 12.73 2.95
C VAL A 48 -7.36 13.73 3.66
N GLU A 49 -6.32 14.24 2.98
CA GLU A 49 -5.42 15.26 3.53
C GLU A 49 -6.19 16.54 3.92
N TRP A 50 -7.16 16.95 3.09
CA TRP A 50 -7.99 18.10 3.36
C TRP A 50 -8.89 17.93 4.60
N MET A 51 -9.47 16.73 4.75
CA MET A 51 -10.27 16.40 5.94
C MET A 51 -9.38 16.36 7.20
N GLY A 52 -8.18 15.80 7.09
CA GLY A 52 -7.23 15.70 8.20
C GLY A 52 -6.79 17.06 8.72
N MET A 53 -6.46 18.00 7.83
CA MET A 53 -6.09 19.38 8.23
C MET A 53 -7.21 20.18 8.94
N ARG A 54 -8.34 19.56 9.24
CA ARG A 54 -9.49 20.13 9.99
C ARG A 54 -9.84 19.30 11.23
N ARG A 55 -8.96 18.41 11.63
CA ARG A 55 -9.16 17.49 12.74
C ARG A 55 -7.95 17.52 13.66
N ASN A 56 -8.15 17.15 14.93
CA ASN A 56 -7.03 16.98 15.83
C ASN A 56 -6.23 15.68 15.48
N PRO A 57 -4.96 15.56 15.91
CA PRO A 57 -4.11 14.42 15.54
C PRO A 57 -4.69 13.06 15.92
N VAL A 58 -5.46 12.95 17.02
CA VAL A 58 -6.10 11.69 17.39
C VAL A 58 -7.18 11.28 16.39
N GLN A 59 -7.98 12.24 15.91
CA GLN A 59 -8.98 11.99 14.86
C GLN A 59 -8.32 11.68 13.50
N ILE A 60 -7.20 12.34 13.22
CA ILE A 60 -6.44 12.08 11.99
C ILE A 60 -5.87 10.67 11.98
N LEU A 61 -5.45 10.14 13.11
CA LEU A 61 -4.93 8.77 13.22
C LEU A 61 -5.95 7.75 12.69
N TYR A 62 -7.22 7.88 13.10
CA TYR A 62 -8.30 7.03 12.57
C TYR A 62 -8.59 7.29 11.09
N LEU A 63 -8.48 8.53 10.63
CA LEU A 63 -8.64 8.87 9.22
C LEU A 63 -7.49 8.31 8.38
N ALA A 64 -6.26 8.38 8.89
CA ALA A 64 -5.06 7.84 8.24
C ALA A 64 -5.20 6.32 7.99
N GLU A 65 -5.65 5.58 8.98
CA GLU A 65 -5.90 4.15 8.84
C GLU A 65 -6.94 3.83 7.75
N ARG A 66 -7.90 4.72 7.51
CA ARG A 66 -8.96 4.57 6.51
C ARG A 66 -8.59 5.08 5.12
N ILE A 67 -7.34 5.47 4.92
CA ILE A 67 -6.79 5.72 3.58
C ILE A 67 -6.87 4.43 2.75
N CYS A 68 -6.57 3.28 3.39
CA CYS A 68 -6.59 1.98 2.74
C CYS A 68 -7.17 0.90 3.67
N GLY A 69 -7.96 -0.01 3.12
CA GLY A 69 -8.47 -1.18 3.84
C GLY A 69 -7.50 -2.37 3.89
N ILE A 70 -6.31 -2.26 3.31
CA ILE A 70 -5.29 -3.31 3.27
C ILE A 70 -4.10 -2.95 4.14
N CYS A 71 -3.59 -1.71 4.04
CA CYS A 71 -2.42 -1.21 4.75
C CYS A 71 -2.77 -0.09 5.75
N GLY A 72 -3.83 -0.30 6.55
CA GLY A 72 -4.31 0.68 7.51
C GLY A 72 -3.33 0.94 8.66
N VAL A 73 -2.73 -0.12 9.22
CA VAL A 73 -1.70 -0.01 10.28
C VAL A 73 -0.50 0.78 9.79
N THR A 74 -0.06 0.55 8.56
CA THR A 74 1.02 1.28 7.89
C THR A 74 0.82 2.79 7.95
N HIS A 75 -0.36 3.27 7.51
CA HIS A 75 -0.68 4.70 7.51
C HIS A 75 -0.80 5.27 8.91
N ALA A 76 -1.43 4.54 9.83
CA ALA A 76 -1.53 4.92 11.23
C ALA A 76 -0.15 5.01 11.89
N MET A 77 0.75 4.04 11.61
CA MET A 77 2.11 4.00 12.13
C MET A 77 2.95 5.18 11.65
N SER A 78 2.93 5.46 10.34
CA SER A 78 3.67 6.59 9.76
C SER A 78 3.20 7.93 10.35
N PHE A 79 1.89 8.12 10.48
CA PHE A 79 1.33 9.34 11.06
C PHE A 79 1.66 9.48 12.55
N ALA A 80 1.47 8.40 13.35
CA ALA A 80 1.75 8.42 14.79
C ALA A 80 3.21 8.77 15.06
N ARG A 81 4.17 8.16 14.35
CA ARG A 81 5.60 8.44 14.47
C ARG A 81 5.95 9.92 14.24
N ALA A 82 5.39 10.53 13.20
CA ALA A 82 5.59 11.96 12.93
C ALA A 82 5.07 12.84 14.09
N VAL A 83 3.86 12.55 14.57
CA VAL A 83 3.24 13.32 15.67
C VAL A 83 4.00 13.11 17.00
N GLU A 84 4.40 11.89 17.29
CA GLU A 84 5.18 11.53 18.50
C GLU A 84 6.52 12.26 18.53
N GLN A 85 7.22 12.30 17.39
CA GLN A 85 8.47 13.05 17.25
C GLN A 85 8.29 14.54 17.51
N ILE A 86 7.26 15.19 16.93
CA ILE A 86 6.98 16.61 17.14
C ILE A 86 6.60 16.90 18.60
N ALA A 87 5.81 16.01 19.20
CA ALA A 87 5.32 16.20 20.57
C ALA A 87 6.33 15.71 21.65
N GLY A 88 7.48 15.15 21.28
CA GLY A 88 8.47 14.57 22.18
C GLY A 88 7.90 13.42 23.03
N ILE A 89 7.06 12.56 22.43
CA ILE A 89 6.45 11.42 23.13
C ILE A 89 7.32 10.20 22.91
N GLU A 90 7.89 9.65 23.97
CA GLU A 90 8.62 8.40 23.97
C GLU A 90 7.64 7.23 24.09
N VAL A 91 7.65 6.35 23.10
CA VAL A 91 6.79 5.17 23.06
C VAL A 91 7.41 4.05 23.90
N PRO A 92 6.66 3.37 24.79
CA PRO A 92 7.15 2.27 25.59
C PRO A 92 7.67 1.10 24.73
N ARG A 93 8.73 0.42 25.20
CA ARG A 93 9.35 -0.69 24.48
C ARG A 93 8.36 -1.81 24.14
N ARG A 94 7.47 -2.21 25.06
CA ARG A 94 6.40 -3.19 24.81
C ARG A 94 5.49 -2.76 23.65
N ALA A 95 5.12 -1.49 23.61
CA ALA A 95 4.29 -0.95 22.53
C ALA A 95 5.00 -0.99 21.17
N HIS A 96 6.32 -0.80 21.11
CA HIS A 96 7.08 -0.97 19.88
C HIS A 96 6.99 -2.39 19.34
N TYR A 97 7.07 -3.41 20.19
CA TYR A 97 6.89 -4.81 19.80
C TYR A 97 5.48 -5.09 19.28
N LEU A 98 4.46 -4.65 20.02
CA LEU A 98 3.05 -4.84 19.61
C LEU A 98 2.74 -4.15 18.27
N ARG A 99 3.31 -2.96 18.03
CA ARG A 99 3.22 -2.28 16.75
C ARG A 99 3.88 -3.09 15.63
N SER A 100 5.09 -3.61 15.84
CA SER A 100 5.80 -4.43 14.85
C SER A 100 5.07 -5.73 14.56
N ILE A 101 4.48 -6.39 15.56
CA ILE A 101 3.64 -7.59 15.40
C ILE A 101 2.44 -7.28 14.49
N ALA A 102 1.72 -6.18 14.75
CA ALA A 102 0.59 -5.80 13.92
C ALA A 102 1.00 -5.48 12.47
N CYS A 103 2.16 -4.84 12.27
CA CYS A 103 2.68 -4.51 10.95
C CYS A 103 3.07 -5.77 10.14
N GLU A 104 3.68 -6.78 10.79
CA GLU A 104 4.06 -8.00 10.08
C GLU A 104 2.85 -8.89 9.75
N PHE A 105 1.82 -8.96 10.60
CA PHE A 105 0.55 -9.60 10.23
C PHE A 105 -0.15 -8.85 9.09
N GLU A 106 -0.12 -7.52 9.07
CA GLU A 106 -0.62 -6.73 7.94
C GLU A 106 0.15 -7.05 6.65
N ARG A 107 1.47 -7.28 6.72
CA ARG A 107 2.27 -7.67 5.57
C ARG A 107 1.88 -9.04 5.03
N ILE A 108 1.76 -10.06 5.88
CA ILE A 108 1.31 -11.41 5.49
C ILE A 108 -0.07 -11.33 4.82
N HIS A 109 -1.04 -10.68 5.46
CA HIS A 109 -2.38 -10.49 4.93
C HIS A 109 -2.38 -9.80 3.56
N SER A 110 -1.54 -8.79 3.38
CA SER A 110 -1.44 -8.04 2.13
C SER A 110 -0.81 -8.86 1.01
N HIS A 111 0.27 -9.59 1.30
CA HIS A 111 0.92 -10.44 0.30
C HIS A 111 0.07 -11.64 -0.10
N LEU A 112 -0.70 -12.21 0.82
CA LEU A 112 -1.68 -13.27 0.50
C LEU A 112 -2.81 -12.74 -0.40
N LEU A 113 -3.31 -11.55 -0.14
CA LEU A 113 -4.28 -10.90 -1.03
C LEU A 113 -3.70 -10.71 -2.42
N TRP A 114 -2.47 -10.21 -2.49
CA TRP A 114 -1.79 -9.99 -3.77
C TRP A 114 -1.53 -11.31 -4.51
N ALA A 115 -1.06 -12.36 -3.80
CA ALA A 115 -0.78 -13.68 -4.39
C ALA A 115 -2.05 -14.28 -5.03
N GLY A 116 -3.19 -14.19 -4.34
CA GLY A 116 -4.47 -14.62 -4.90
C GLY A 116 -4.84 -13.85 -6.16
N VAL A 117 -4.66 -12.52 -6.17
CA VAL A 117 -4.96 -11.70 -7.35
C VAL A 117 -4.03 -12.01 -8.50
N ALA A 118 -2.72 -12.12 -8.26
CA ALA A 118 -1.77 -12.49 -9.29
C ALA A 118 -2.11 -13.87 -9.88
N ALA A 119 -2.49 -14.82 -9.04
CA ALA A 119 -2.96 -16.14 -9.48
C ALA A 119 -4.20 -16.02 -10.39
N HIS A 120 -5.17 -15.20 -10.02
CA HIS A 120 -6.38 -14.96 -10.84
C HIS A 120 -6.03 -14.33 -12.20
N GLU A 121 -5.15 -13.31 -12.23
CA GLU A 121 -4.70 -12.68 -13.48
C GLU A 121 -3.89 -13.65 -14.38
N LEU A 122 -3.31 -14.69 -13.80
CA LEU A 122 -2.66 -15.78 -14.53
C LEU A 122 -3.63 -16.89 -14.96
N GLY A 123 -4.91 -16.82 -14.56
CA GLY A 123 -5.89 -17.87 -14.82
C GLY A 123 -5.81 -19.06 -13.85
N PHE A 124 -5.16 -18.89 -12.68
CA PHE A 124 -4.96 -19.95 -11.69
C PHE A 124 -5.92 -19.78 -10.49
N ASP A 125 -7.22 -19.89 -10.75
CA ASP A 125 -8.28 -19.63 -9.76
C ASP A 125 -8.24 -20.55 -8.53
N SER A 126 -7.77 -21.78 -8.65
CA SER A 126 -7.62 -22.65 -7.47
C SER A 126 -6.63 -22.06 -6.45
N LEU A 127 -5.52 -21.52 -6.90
CA LEU A 127 -4.56 -20.84 -6.03
C LEU A 127 -5.12 -19.53 -5.45
N PHE A 128 -5.93 -18.80 -6.22
CA PHE A 128 -6.67 -17.64 -5.68
C PHE A 128 -7.46 -18.02 -4.44
N PHE A 129 -8.27 -19.10 -4.48
CA PHE A 129 -9.06 -19.53 -3.32
C PHE A 129 -8.20 -19.98 -2.14
N VAL A 130 -7.10 -20.69 -2.39
CA VAL A 130 -6.16 -21.10 -1.33
C VAL A 130 -5.54 -19.90 -0.64
N ALA A 131 -5.03 -18.94 -1.39
CA ALA A 131 -4.43 -17.72 -0.82
C ALA A 131 -5.45 -16.89 -0.01
N TRP A 132 -6.70 -16.81 -0.48
CA TRP A 132 -7.75 -16.09 0.23
C TRP A 132 -8.22 -16.83 1.48
N GLN A 133 -8.29 -18.16 1.46
CA GLN A 133 -8.58 -18.95 2.65
C GLN A 133 -7.48 -18.79 3.71
N ALA A 134 -6.22 -18.80 3.29
CA ALA A 134 -5.10 -18.54 4.19
C ALA A 134 -5.18 -17.13 4.78
N ARG A 135 -5.55 -16.13 3.97
CA ARG A 135 -5.72 -14.75 4.41
C ARG A 135 -6.79 -14.59 5.50
N GLU A 136 -7.90 -15.33 5.43
CA GLU A 136 -8.96 -15.28 6.45
C GLU A 136 -8.42 -15.56 7.86
N LYS A 137 -7.46 -16.47 8.00
CA LYS A 137 -6.86 -16.76 9.32
C LYS A 137 -6.13 -15.57 9.94
N VAL A 138 -5.46 -14.73 9.12
CA VAL A 138 -4.88 -13.47 9.63
C VAL A 138 -5.99 -12.53 10.08
N LEU A 139 -7.07 -12.41 9.30
CA LEU A 139 -8.16 -11.50 9.62
C LEU A 139 -8.86 -11.89 10.92
N ASP A 140 -9.13 -13.20 11.14
CA ASP A 140 -9.69 -13.72 12.38
C ASP A 140 -8.74 -13.45 13.57
N LEU A 141 -7.45 -13.69 13.38
CA LEU A 141 -6.44 -13.42 14.39
C LEU A 141 -6.36 -11.93 14.76
N MET A 142 -6.40 -11.06 13.75
CA MET A 142 -6.37 -9.61 13.96
C MET A 142 -7.66 -9.10 14.63
N GLU A 143 -8.81 -9.73 14.37
CA GLU A 143 -10.04 -9.45 15.11
C GLU A 143 -9.91 -9.81 16.58
N ASP A 144 -9.36 -10.97 16.91
CA ASP A 144 -9.08 -11.38 18.29
C ASP A 144 -8.10 -10.42 18.99
N PHE A 145 -7.06 -9.96 18.29
CA PHE A 145 -6.05 -9.06 18.84
C PHE A 145 -6.55 -7.62 18.97
N THR A 146 -7.26 -7.10 17.97
CA THR A 146 -7.54 -5.66 17.86
C THR A 146 -9.01 -5.32 18.01
N GLY A 147 -9.90 -6.27 17.79
CA GLY A 147 -11.35 -6.13 17.73
C GLY A 147 -11.89 -5.74 16.35
N SER A 148 -11.06 -5.83 15.29
CA SER A 148 -11.50 -5.55 13.92
C SER A 148 -10.71 -6.38 12.91
N ARG A 149 -11.40 -6.82 11.86
CA ARG A 149 -10.83 -7.63 10.77
C ARG A 149 -10.06 -6.80 9.72
N VAL A 150 -10.37 -5.52 9.58
CA VAL A 150 -9.87 -4.67 8.48
C VAL A 150 -9.21 -3.40 8.99
N HIS A 151 -9.91 -2.58 9.75
CA HIS A 151 -9.37 -1.36 10.35
C HIS A 151 -9.10 -1.62 11.81
N TYR A 152 -7.90 -2.08 12.09
CA TYR A 152 -7.49 -2.63 13.39
C TYR A 152 -7.50 -1.60 14.51
N SER A 153 -7.25 -0.33 14.19
CA SER A 153 -7.14 0.78 15.15
C SER A 153 -6.23 0.44 16.34
N THR A 154 -5.20 -0.37 16.08
CA THR A 154 -4.26 -0.83 17.10
C THR A 154 -3.30 0.27 17.49
N ILE A 155 -2.82 1.07 16.52
CA ILE A 155 -1.89 2.16 16.76
C ILE A 155 -2.59 3.29 17.51
N ALA A 156 -1.95 3.79 18.56
CA ALA A 156 -2.34 5.00 19.28
C ALA A 156 -1.14 5.92 19.40
N ILE A 157 -1.36 7.24 19.47
CA ILE A 157 -0.27 8.18 19.75
C ILE A 157 0.26 7.90 21.17
N GLY A 158 1.55 7.62 21.27
CA GLY A 158 2.21 7.21 22.50
C GLY A 158 2.25 5.68 22.73
N GLY A 159 1.76 4.86 21.81
CA GLY A 159 1.81 3.40 21.95
C GLY A 159 0.75 2.66 21.14
N VAL A 160 0.08 1.72 21.80
CA VAL A 160 -1.05 0.95 21.25
C VAL A 160 -2.28 1.06 22.14
N ARG A 161 -3.46 0.74 21.59
CA ARG A 161 -4.74 0.83 22.30
C ARG A 161 -5.00 -0.30 23.28
N ARG A 162 -4.53 -1.49 22.97
CA ARG A 162 -4.75 -2.72 23.75
C ARG A 162 -3.46 -3.47 23.89
N ASP A 163 -3.32 -4.21 24.96
CA ASP A 163 -2.25 -5.17 25.16
C ASP A 163 -2.58 -6.50 24.46
N LEU A 164 -1.58 -7.34 24.29
CA LEU A 164 -1.72 -8.71 23.81
C LEU A 164 -2.07 -9.63 24.96
N GLU A 165 -3.25 -10.25 24.89
CA GLU A 165 -3.70 -11.28 25.84
C GLU A 165 -2.97 -12.60 25.58
N ASP A 166 -2.65 -13.36 26.63
CA ASP A 166 -1.94 -14.65 26.50
C ASP A 166 -2.66 -15.64 25.59
N ARG A 167 -4.00 -15.67 25.63
CA ARG A 167 -4.83 -16.50 24.75
C ARG A 167 -4.61 -16.16 23.27
N VAL A 168 -4.51 -14.87 22.96
CA VAL A 168 -4.30 -14.40 21.58
C VAL A 168 -2.84 -14.67 21.15
N ARG A 169 -1.89 -14.52 22.08
CA ARG A 169 -0.48 -14.86 21.82
C ARG A 169 -0.33 -16.33 21.43
N LEU A 170 -0.91 -17.26 22.20
CA LEU A 170 -0.88 -18.69 21.85
C LEU A 170 -1.47 -18.97 20.47
N LYS A 171 -2.61 -18.33 20.15
CA LYS A 171 -3.23 -18.44 18.83
C LYS A 171 -2.34 -17.86 17.71
N MET A 172 -1.58 -16.80 17.98
CA MET A 172 -0.57 -16.28 17.05
C MET A 172 0.49 -17.32 16.75
N GLU A 173 1.07 -17.94 17.79
CA GLU A 173 2.10 -18.96 17.66
C GLU A 173 1.61 -20.19 16.86
N GLU A 174 0.40 -20.67 17.11
CA GLU A 174 -0.23 -21.76 16.34
C GLU A 174 -0.45 -21.34 14.86
N THR A 175 -0.84 -20.10 14.62
CA THR A 175 -1.10 -19.58 13.28
C THR A 175 0.20 -19.43 12.47
N LEU A 176 1.33 -19.13 13.11
CA LEU A 176 2.62 -19.04 12.41
C LEU A 176 3.04 -20.38 11.81
N ALA A 177 2.88 -21.50 12.54
CA ALA A 177 3.16 -22.84 12.00
C ALA A 177 2.29 -23.17 10.77
N PHE A 178 1.03 -22.70 10.75
CA PHE A 178 0.18 -22.81 9.55
C PHE A 178 0.74 -22.02 8.37
N TYR A 179 1.30 -20.81 8.58
CA TYR A 179 1.85 -20.00 7.48
C TYR A 179 3.16 -20.52 6.90
N GLU A 180 3.94 -21.31 7.65
CA GLU A 180 5.06 -22.04 7.09
C GLU A 180 4.60 -23.03 5.99
N GLY A 181 3.49 -23.72 6.23
CA GLY A 181 2.86 -24.59 5.23
C GLY A 181 2.30 -23.84 4.03
N VAL A 182 1.65 -22.70 4.28
CA VAL A 182 1.14 -21.81 3.21
C VAL A 182 2.27 -21.28 2.33
N PHE A 183 3.40 -20.90 2.94
CA PHE A 183 4.57 -20.46 2.19
C PHE A 183 5.05 -21.56 1.23
N GLU A 184 5.17 -22.81 1.67
CA GLU A 184 5.60 -23.93 0.82
C GLU A 184 4.62 -24.20 -0.32
N GLU A 185 3.33 -24.06 -0.09
CA GLU A 185 2.30 -24.17 -1.13
C GLU A 185 2.41 -23.04 -2.17
N LEU A 186 2.55 -21.79 -1.71
CA LEU A 186 2.76 -20.63 -2.60
C LEU A 186 4.06 -20.76 -3.39
N ARG A 187 5.14 -21.23 -2.76
CA ARG A 187 6.42 -21.46 -3.42
C ARG A 187 6.27 -22.46 -4.58
N LYS A 188 5.65 -23.61 -4.32
CA LYS A 188 5.41 -24.63 -5.36
C LYS A 188 4.55 -24.10 -6.51
N CYS A 189 3.46 -23.40 -6.20
CA CYS A 189 2.49 -22.95 -7.19
C CYS A 189 2.91 -21.71 -7.97
N LEU A 190 3.69 -20.80 -7.36
CA LEU A 190 4.07 -19.53 -7.97
C LEU A 190 5.54 -19.50 -8.45
N LEU A 191 6.43 -20.25 -7.81
CA LEU A 191 7.85 -20.20 -8.14
C LEU A 191 8.34 -21.45 -8.89
N ASP A 192 7.80 -22.64 -8.61
CA ASP A 192 8.23 -23.87 -9.23
C ASP A 192 7.35 -24.29 -10.44
N ASP A 193 6.17 -23.67 -10.62
CA ASP A 193 5.26 -24.00 -11.73
C ASP A 193 5.77 -23.41 -13.06
N ASP A 194 5.95 -24.29 -14.05
CA ASP A 194 6.46 -23.92 -15.37
C ASP A 194 5.54 -22.93 -16.11
N THR A 195 4.23 -23.03 -15.94
CA THR A 195 3.26 -22.14 -16.59
C THR A 195 3.39 -20.71 -16.06
N VAL A 196 3.54 -20.57 -14.74
CA VAL A 196 3.77 -19.26 -14.10
C VAL A 196 5.11 -18.68 -14.57
N ARG A 197 6.16 -19.50 -14.61
CA ARG A 197 7.48 -19.09 -15.11
C ARG A 197 7.43 -18.61 -16.55
N LEU A 198 6.79 -19.36 -17.44
CA LEU A 198 6.63 -19.01 -18.86
C LEU A 198 5.86 -17.69 -19.06
N ARG A 199 4.94 -17.36 -18.17
CA ARG A 199 4.14 -16.13 -18.24
C ARG A 199 4.82 -14.92 -17.60
N CYS A 200 5.75 -15.12 -16.67
CA CYS A 200 6.26 -14.06 -15.81
C CYS A 200 7.74 -13.74 -16.01
N VAL A 201 8.55 -14.73 -16.42
CA VAL A 201 9.99 -14.53 -16.67
C VAL A 201 10.18 -13.72 -17.95
N GLY A 202 10.95 -12.63 -17.84
CA GLY A 202 11.19 -11.70 -18.94
C GLY A 202 10.01 -10.77 -19.28
N THR A 203 8.89 -10.86 -18.57
CA THR A 203 7.69 -10.03 -18.79
C THR A 203 7.71 -8.81 -17.88
N GLY A 204 7.43 -7.64 -18.43
CA GLY A 204 7.32 -6.38 -17.68
C GLY A 204 8.60 -6.02 -16.92
N VAL A 205 9.73 -6.04 -17.60
CA VAL A 205 11.06 -5.77 -17.01
C VAL A 205 11.16 -4.31 -16.60
N LEU A 206 11.65 -4.07 -15.38
CA LEU A 206 12.04 -2.77 -14.85
C LEU A 206 13.50 -2.86 -14.45
N THR A 207 14.38 -2.18 -15.17
CA THR A 207 15.81 -2.16 -14.85
C THR A 207 16.10 -1.43 -13.54
N ALA A 208 17.21 -1.76 -12.87
CA ALA A 208 17.65 -1.04 -11.67
C ALA A 208 17.79 0.46 -11.89
N LYS A 209 18.28 0.86 -13.06
CA LYS A 209 18.41 2.28 -13.43
C LYS A 209 17.05 2.96 -13.49
N GLU A 210 16.09 2.41 -14.22
CA GLU A 210 14.75 2.96 -14.33
C GLU A 210 14.03 2.98 -12.97
N ALA A 211 14.18 1.93 -12.17
CA ALA A 211 13.59 1.86 -10.83
C ALA A 211 14.11 2.99 -9.93
N LEU A 212 15.42 3.31 -10.00
CA LEU A 212 16.00 4.44 -9.26
C LEU A 212 15.54 5.80 -9.80
N GLU A 213 15.54 5.99 -11.12
CA GLU A 213 15.12 7.25 -11.75
C GLU A 213 13.65 7.57 -11.50
N LEU A 214 12.79 6.54 -11.45
CA LEU A 214 11.35 6.68 -11.20
C LEU A 214 11.00 6.69 -9.71
N GLY A 215 11.95 6.41 -8.83
CA GLY A 215 11.76 6.37 -7.39
C GLY A 215 10.88 5.21 -6.95
N ALA A 216 11.01 4.04 -7.60
CA ALA A 216 10.33 2.82 -7.19
C ALA A 216 10.75 2.41 -5.78
N VAL A 217 9.82 1.79 -5.03
CA VAL A 217 10.02 1.40 -3.64
C VAL A 217 9.50 -0.02 -3.38
N GLY A 218 9.97 -0.60 -2.28
CA GLY A 218 9.50 -1.88 -1.78
C GLY A 218 9.78 -3.07 -2.71
N PRO A 219 8.88 -4.06 -2.79
CA PRO A 219 9.06 -5.23 -3.64
C PRO A 219 9.34 -4.90 -5.11
N THR A 220 8.79 -3.81 -5.63
CA THR A 220 9.06 -3.35 -7.01
C THR A 220 10.52 -2.95 -7.20
N ALA A 221 11.08 -2.19 -6.26
CA ALA A 221 12.49 -1.78 -6.31
C ALA A 221 13.42 -2.98 -6.02
N ARG A 222 13.10 -3.81 -5.03
CA ARG A 222 13.91 -4.99 -4.66
C ARG A 222 13.97 -6.02 -5.79
N ALA A 223 12.86 -6.25 -6.49
CA ALA A 223 12.84 -7.08 -7.68
C ALA A 223 13.74 -6.54 -8.81
N SER A 224 14.00 -5.24 -8.85
CA SER A 224 14.92 -4.59 -9.80
C SER A 224 16.35 -4.49 -9.28
N GLY A 225 16.70 -5.16 -8.18
CA GLY A 225 18.06 -5.22 -7.65
C GLY A 225 18.43 -4.08 -6.68
N ILE A 226 17.47 -3.31 -6.17
CA ILE A 226 17.72 -2.22 -5.20
C ILE A 226 17.43 -2.73 -3.78
N PRO A 227 18.46 -2.95 -2.93
CA PRO A 227 18.31 -3.57 -1.62
C PRO A 227 17.84 -2.55 -0.55
N TRP A 228 16.76 -1.81 -0.83
CA TRP A 228 16.21 -0.82 0.08
C TRP A 228 14.98 -1.35 0.82
N ASP A 229 15.04 -1.31 2.16
CA ASP A 229 13.94 -1.61 3.07
C ASP A 229 14.02 -0.70 4.29
N VAL A 230 12.99 0.11 4.54
CA VAL A 230 12.99 1.08 5.65
C VAL A 230 13.18 0.41 7.01
N ARG A 231 12.75 -0.84 7.16
CA ARG A 231 12.94 -1.62 8.40
C ARG A 231 14.41 -1.93 8.67
N GLN A 232 15.20 -2.15 7.61
CA GLN A 232 16.63 -2.42 7.63
C GLN A 232 17.44 -1.13 7.69
N ASP A 233 17.17 -0.18 6.78
CA ASP A 233 18.05 0.97 6.50
C ASP A 233 17.78 2.16 7.44
N HIS A 234 16.55 2.26 7.96
CA HIS A 234 16.12 3.23 8.98
C HIS A 234 15.26 2.55 10.05
N PRO A 235 15.82 1.63 10.85
CA PRO A 235 15.07 0.81 11.78
C PRO A 235 14.27 1.64 12.79
N TYR A 236 13.05 1.19 13.05
CA TYR A 236 12.10 1.84 13.94
C TYR A 236 11.28 0.79 14.69
N ALA A 237 10.53 1.22 15.70
CA ALA A 237 9.78 0.33 16.60
C ALA A 237 10.69 -0.79 17.13
N ALA A 238 10.33 -2.06 16.97
CA ALA A 238 11.15 -3.19 17.40
C ALA A 238 12.06 -3.73 16.28
N TYR A 239 12.09 -3.13 15.10
CA TYR A 239 12.88 -3.64 13.97
C TYR A 239 14.40 -3.52 14.15
N SER A 240 14.88 -2.68 15.06
CA SER A 240 16.29 -2.66 15.47
C SER A 240 16.72 -3.86 16.33
N GLU A 241 15.76 -4.61 16.86
CA GLU A 241 15.97 -5.72 17.80
C GLU A 241 15.73 -7.11 17.16
N VAL A 242 15.34 -7.14 15.88
CA VAL A 242 15.07 -8.36 15.11
C VAL A 242 15.79 -8.34 13.76
N PRO A 243 16.13 -9.52 13.18
CA PRO A 243 17.01 -9.61 12.01
C PRO A 243 16.27 -9.34 10.70
N VAL A 244 15.89 -8.10 10.43
CA VAL A 244 15.29 -7.71 9.14
C VAL A 244 16.35 -7.62 8.06
N ARG A 245 16.05 -8.16 6.87
CA ARG A 245 16.85 -8.00 5.65
C ARG A 245 15.96 -7.68 4.46
N ALA A 246 16.45 -6.85 3.55
CA ALA A 246 15.80 -6.67 2.27
C ALA A 246 15.80 -7.99 1.51
N VAL A 247 14.63 -8.48 1.11
CA VAL A 247 14.47 -9.73 0.35
C VAL A 247 14.80 -9.45 -1.11
N MET A 248 15.85 -10.08 -1.62
CA MET A 248 16.31 -9.91 -2.99
C MET A 248 16.07 -11.18 -3.81
N PRO A 249 15.66 -11.11 -5.10
CA PRO A 249 15.47 -12.30 -5.93
C PRO A 249 16.73 -13.16 -6.00
N ALA A 250 17.91 -12.55 -6.20
CA ALA A 250 19.17 -13.25 -6.32
C ALA A 250 19.52 -14.16 -5.13
N ASP A 251 19.03 -13.87 -3.93
CA ASP A 251 19.26 -14.70 -2.74
C ASP A 251 18.57 -16.08 -2.84
N TYR A 252 17.59 -16.22 -3.73
CA TYR A 252 16.75 -17.42 -3.86
C TYR A 252 16.79 -18.06 -5.25
N THR A 253 16.98 -17.27 -6.30
CA THR A 253 17.01 -17.73 -7.70
C THR A 253 18.40 -17.65 -8.31
N GLY A 254 19.37 -17.02 -7.63
CA GLY A 254 20.72 -16.79 -8.11
C GLY A 254 20.89 -15.56 -9.00
N GLU A 255 19.79 -15.00 -9.54
CA GLU A 255 19.80 -13.87 -10.48
C GLU A 255 18.70 -12.86 -10.15
N THR A 256 18.79 -11.68 -10.74
CA THR A 256 17.76 -10.62 -10.67
C THR A 256 17.55 -10.04 -12.06
N HIS A 257 16.34 -10.17 -12.59
CA HIS A 257 15.97 -9.71 -13.94
C HIS A 257 15.08 -8.47 -13.94
N GLY A 258 14.44 -8.14 -12.82
CA GLY A 258 13.53 -7.01 -12.70
C GLY A 258 12.15 -7.23 -13.32
N ASP A 259 11.77 -8.46 -13.55
CA ASP A 259 10.54 -8.87 -14.23
C ASP A 259 9.38 -9.16 -13.25
N VAL A 260 8.25 -9.61 -13.78
CA VAL A 260 7.09 -10.02 -12.97
C VAL A 260 7.45 -11.17 -12.03
N TYR A 261 8.25 -12.14 -12.51
CA TYR A 261 8.64 -13.29 -11.71
C TYR A 261 9.46 -12.87 -10.48
N ASP A 262 10.42 -11.98 -10.63
CA ASP A 262 11.20 -11.46 -9.52
C ASP A 262 10.31 -10.73 -8.48
N ARG A 263 9.28 -10.02 -8.95
CA ARG A 263 8.31 -9.37 -8.05
C ARG A 263 7.44 -10.40 -7.30
N ILE A 264 7.19 -11.59 -7.87
CA ILE A 264 6.55 -12.71 -7.18
C ILE A 264 7.50 -13.28 -6.13
N VAL A 265 8.76 -13.56 -6.50
CA VAL A 265 9.80 -14.10 -5.60
C VAL A 265 9.91 -13.24 -4.34
N VAL A 266 10.10 -11.94 -4.49
CA VAL A 266 10.23 -11.02 -3.35
C VAL A 266 9.03 -11.16 -2.38
N ARG A 267 7.80 -11.15 -2.88
CA ARG A 267 6.62 -11.19 -2.00
C ARG A 267 6.40 -12.53 -1.32
N VAL A 268 6.67 -13.62 -2.02
CA VAL A 268 6.56 -14.96 -1.42
C VAL A 268 7.56 -15.11 -0.28
N TYR A 269 8.81 -14.68 -0.47
CA TYR A 269 9.83 -14.75 0.58
C TYR A 269 9.67 -13.69 1.67
N GLU A 270 9.03 -12.57 1.40
CA GLU A 270 8.63 -11.63 2.46
C GLU A 270 7.57 -12.21 3.40
N ILE A 271 6.69 -13.11 2.95
CA ILE A 271 5.79 -13.85 3.84
C ILE A 271 6.61 -14.70 4.81
N LEU A 272 7.57 -15.48 4.30
CA LEU A 272 8.44 -16.32 5.14
C LEU A 272 9.24 -15.47 6.13
N GLN A 273 9.83 -14.36 5.67
CA GLN A 273 10.54 -13.45 6.56
C GLN A 273 9.63 -12.90 7.66
N SER A 274 8.40 -12.48 7.31
CA SER A 274 7.45 -11.97 8.30
C SER A 274 7.08 -13.02 9.34
N VAL A 275 6.92 -14.29 8.96
CA VAL A 275 6.71 -15.41 9.91
C VAL A 275 7.89 -15.52 10.87
N GLY A 276 9.12 -15.51 10.36
CA GLY A 276 10.33 -15.56 11.19
C GLY A 276 10.46 -14.36 12.14
N LEU A 277 10.16 -13.14 11.65
CA LEU A 277 10.17 -11.93 12.46
C LEU A 277 9.10 -11.97 13.57
N LEU A 278 7.91 -12.52 13.27
CA LEU A 278 6.86 -12.67 14.28
C LEU A 278 7.25 -13.66 15.38
N HIS A 279 7.92 -14.78 15.06
CA HIS A 279 8.48 -15.67 16.08
C HIS A 279 9.46 -14.93 17.01
N GLU A 280 10.39 -14.17 16.45
CA GLU A 280 11.35 -13.37 17.23
C GLU A 280 10.67 -12.29 18.08
N LEU A 281 9.69 -11.57 17.51
CA LEU A 281 8.96 -10.52 18.22
C LEU A 281 8.12 -11.07 19.36
N LEU A 282 7.45 -12.20 19.17
CA LEU A 282 6.67 -12.86 20.22
C LEU A 282 7.57 -13.42 21.33
N ALA A 283 8.70 -14.04 20.96
CA ALA A 283 9.65 -14.60 21.92
C ALA A 283 10.33 -13.51 22.78
N LYS A 284 10.62 -12.35 22.19
CA LYS A 284 11.31 -11.22 22.85
C LYS A 284 10.36 -10.16 23.42
N LEU A 285 9.03 -10.37 23.37
CA LEU A 285 8.04 -9.38 23.82
C LEU A 285 8.27 -9.00 25.29
N PRO A 286 8.70 -7.75 25.58
CA PRO A 286 9.02 -7.35 26.93
C PRO A 286 7.76 -7.03 27.75
N GLU A 287 7.85 -7.12 29.06
CA GLU A 287 6.86 -6.58 29.98
C GLU A 287 6.89 -5.05 30.01
N GLY A 288 5.78 -4.43 30.42
CA GLY A 288 5.73 -2.98 30.63
C GLY A 288 4.46 -2.32 30.10
N PRO A 289 4.39 -1.01 30.17
CA PRO A 289 3.22 -0.25 29.68
C PRO A 289 3.11 -0.31 28.15
N VAL A 290 1.89 -0.26 27.68
CA VAL A 290 1.58 -0.27 26.23
C VAL A 290 1.29 1.11 25.65
N ASN A 291 1.19 2.15 26.50
CA ASN A 291 0.99 3.52 26.07
C ASN A 291 1.53 4.51 27.09
N ALA A 292 2.34 5.48 26.62
CA ALA A 292 2.88 6.57 27.43
C ALA A 292 1.85 7.67 27.77
N CYS A 293 0.77 7.75 27.00
CA CYS A 293 -0.24 8.80 27.10
C CYS A 293 -1.66 8.21 27.24
N PRO A 294 -1.96 7.44 28.30
CA PRO A 294 -3.22 6.70 28.42
C PRO A 294 -4.44 7.61 28.69
N LYS A 295 -4.22 8.90 29.03
CA LYS A 295 -5.29 9.86 29.33
C LYS A 295 -5.57 10.74 28.10
N PRO A 296 -6.70 10.56 27.39
CA PRO A 296 -6.99 11.28 26.13
C PRO A 296 -7.00 12.80 26.27
N VAL A 297 -7.54 13.32 27.36
CA VAL A 297 -7.60 14.79 27.61
C VAL A 297 -6.21 15.38 27.75
N ALA A 298 -5.32 14.71 28.50
CA ALA A 298 -3.93 15.17 28.69
C ALA A 298 -3.14 15.09 27.37
N LEU A 299 -3.34 14.02 26.59
CA LEU A 299 -2.77 13.89 25.25
C LEU A 299 -3.20 15.01 24.32
N LEU A 300 -4.49 15.29 24.21
CA LEU A 300 -5.00 16.38 23.37
C LEU A 300 -4.45 17.75 23.80
N ALA A 301 -4.37 18.01 25.10
CA ALA A 301 -3.78 19.24 25.63
C ALA A 301 -2.29 19.39 25.28
N ARG A 302 -1.53 18.28 25.31
CA ARG A 302 -0.12 18.24 24.88
C ARG A 302 0.01 18.48 23.37
N LEU A 303 -0.76 17.79 22.55
CA LEU A 303 -0.73 17.91 21.08
C LEU A 303 -1.13 19.32 20.61
N LYS A 304 -2.12 19.95 21.27
CA LYS A 304 -2.54 21.33 20.97
C LYS A 304 -1.41 22.35 21.20
N LYS A 305 -0.45 22.08 22.07
CA LYS A 305 0.70 22.95 22.35
C LYS A 305 1.93 22.62 21.50
N ALA A 306 1.94 21.44 20.86
CA ALA A 306 3.08 20.98 20.09
C ALA A 306 3.30 21.84 18.83
N THR A 307 4.57 22.17 18.56
CA THR A 307 5.00 22.93 17.40
C THR A 307 6.20 22.26 16.76
N GLY A 308 6.28 22.26 15.46
CA GLY A 308 7.36 21.65 14.70
C GLY A 308 6.84 20.86 13.51
N GLU A 309 7.74 20.20 12.82
CA GLU A 309 7.46 19.35 11.68
C GLU A 309 8.29 18.07 11.71
N ALA A 310 7.75 16.99 11.20
CA ALA A 310 8.43 15.71 11.10
C ALA A 310 7.86 14.87 9.95
N VAL A 311 8.67 13.88 9.53
CA VAL A 311 8.28 12.84 8.60
C VAL A 311 8.32 11.49 9.34
N GLY A 312 7.18 10.83 9.41
CA GLY A 312 7.11 9.44 9.87
C GLY A 312 7.17 8.51 8.67
N MET A 313 8.14 7.60 8.67
CA MET A 313 8.35 6.62 7.58
C MET A 313 8.02 5.22 8.08
N HIS A 314 7.55 4.37 7.17
CA HIS A 314 7.27 2.97 7.43
C HIS A 314 7.43 2.14 6.15
N GLU A 315 7.92 0.91 6.27
CA GLU A 315 7.93 -0.06 5.18
C GLU A 315 6.60 -0.80 5.12
N ALA A 316 5.72 -0.34 4.25
CA ALA A 316 4.47 -1.02 3.94
C ALA A 316 4.71 -2.30 3.13
N PRO A 317 3.71 -3.19 2.98
CA PRO A 317 3.81 -4.34 2.07
C PRO A 317 4.17 -3.97 0.61
N ARG A 318 3.86 -2.75 0.20
CA ARG A 318 4.14 -2.22 -1.16
C ARG A 318 5.39 -1.34 -1.22
N GLY A 319 6.07 -1.14 -0.08
CA GLY A 319 7.27 -0.33 0.03
C GLY A 319 7.10 0.89 0.94
N GLU A 320 8.05 1.79 0.89
CA GLU A 320 8.12 2.99 1.73
C GLU A 320 6.86 3.84 1.65
N VAL A 321 6.29 4.15 2.82
CA VAL A 321 5.23 5.13 3.04
C VAL A 321 5.74 6.22 3.96
N SER A 322 5.45 7.46 3.67
CA SER A 322 5.80 8.58 4.52
C SER A 322 4.63 9.55 4.74
N HIS A 323 4.51 10.02 5.99
CA HIS A 323 3.58 11.07 6.37
C HIS A 323 4.36 12.29 6.87
N TYR A 324 4.27 13.40 6.17
CA TYR A 324 4.75 14.69 6.65
C TYR A 324 3.66 15.37 7.47
N VAL A 325 4.00 15.80 8.67
CA VAL A 325 3.10 16.51 9.59
C VAL A 325 3.77 17.79 10.05
N ARG A 326 3.01 18.89 10.09
CA ARG A 326 3.43 20.15 10.72
C ARG A 326 2.37 20.61 11.71
N LEU A 327 2.77 20.69 12.98
CA LEU A 327 1.95 21.24 14.07
C LEU A 327 2.40 22.67 14.37
N ALA A 328 1.45 23.55 14.72
CA ALA A 328 1.71 24.97 14.93
C ALA A 328 1.02 25.52 16.20
N GLY A 329 0.93 24.72 17.26
CA GLY A 329 0.31 25.14 18.50
C GLY A 329 -1.21 25.33 18.38
N ALA A 330 -1.87 24.54 17.55
CA ALA A 330 -3.30 24.59 17.29
C ALA A 330 -3.93 23.19 17.43
N GLU A 331 -5.27 23.12 17.41
CA GLU A 331 -5.99 21.85 17.51
C GLU A 331 -5.76 20.96 16.28
N ALA A 332 -5.75 21.55 15.10
CA ALA A 332 -5.50 20.88 13.84
C ALA A 332 -4.06 21.15 13.32
N PRO A 333 -3.44 20.23 12.56
CA PRO A 333 -2.16 20.47 11.95
C PRO A 333 -2.24 21.56 10.89
N LEU A 334 -1.16 22.32 10.75
CA LEU A 334 -1.00 23.30 9.67
C LEU A 334 -0.85 22.59 8.32
N SER A 335 -0.18 21.43 8.30
CA SER A 335 -0.03 20.61 7.11
C SER A 335 0.01 19.13 7.47
N TRP A 336 -0.61 18.31 6.63
CA TRP A 336 -0.47 16.87 6.61
C TRP A 336 -0.42 16.42 5.16
N LYS A 337 0.64 15.66 4.80
CA LYS A 337 0.87 15.11 3.47
C LYS A 337 1.17 13.62 3.56
N VAL A 338 0.63 12.86 2.64
CA VAL A 338 0.78 11.41 2.56
C VAL A 338 1.46 11.07 1.25
N LYS A 339 2.61 10.38 1.32
CA LYS A 339 3.25 9.73 0.18
C LYS A 339 3.12 8.23 0.39
N ALA A 340 2.19 7.60 -0.32
CA ALA A 340 2.04 6.15 -0.33
C ALA A 340 3.01 5.50 -1.32
N SER A 341 3.40 4.24 -1.06
CA SER A 341 4.30 3.46 -1.91
C SER A 341 3.78 3.31 -3.35
N SER A 342 2.49 3.03 -3.53
CA SER A 342 1.90 2.90 -4.87
C SER A 342 1.99 4.17 -5.69
N TYR A 343 2.00 5.34 -5.04
CA TYR A 343 2.19 6.61 -5.74
C TYR A 343 3.57 6.70 -6.41
N SER A 344 4.61 6.20 -5.76
CA SER A 344 5.96 6.08 -6.34
C SER A 344 6.00 5.00 -7.43
N ASN A 345 5.35 3.86 -7.23
CA ASN A 345 5.44 2.70 -8.12
C ASN A 345 4.63 2.84 -9.42
N TYR A 346 3.63 3.72 -9.51
CA TYR A 346 2.83 3.88 -10.74
C TYR A 346 3.65 4.30 -11.95
N MET A 347 4.68 5.12 -11.76
CA MET A 347 5.52 5.55 -12.86
C MET A 347 6.25 4.38 -13.53
N SER A 348 6.45 3.28 -12.81
CA SER A 348 7.09 2.06 -13.32
C SER A 348 6.23 1.32 -14.36
N TRP A 349 4.91 1.54 -14.40
CA TRP A 349 4.05 0.90 -15.41
C TRP A 349 4.45 1.26 -16.83
N VAL A 350 4.87 2.50 -17.08
CA VAL A 350 5.18 2.96 -18.44
C VAL A 350 6.32 2.13 -19.06
N PRO A 351 7.54 2.06 -18.48
CA PRO A 351 8.60 1.24 -19.05
C PRO A 351 8.30 -0.25 -19.03
N MET A 352 7.57 -0.76 -18.04
CA MET A 352 7.22 -2.19 -17.95
C MET A 352 6.19 -2.64 -18.99
N LEU A 353 5.37 -1.75 -19.50
CA LEU A 353 4.28 -2.07 -20.45
C LEU A 353 4.70 -1.85 -21.91
N VAL A 354 5.57 -0.89 -22.18
CA VAL A 354 5.99 -0.59 -23.55
C VAL A 354 6.87 -1.71 -24.10
N GLY A 355 6.45 -2.25 -25.23
CA GLY A 355 7.12 -3.38 -25.89
C GLY A 355 6.47 -4.74 -25.61
N GLU A 356 5.61 -4.83 -24.60
CA GLU A 356 4.87 -6.03 -24.21
C GLU A 356 3.59 -6.19 -25.02
N GLN A 357 2.89 -7.31 -24.83
CA GLN A 357 1.61 -7.60 -25.51
C GLN A 357 0.41 -7.21 -24.66
N VAL A 358 -0.73 -6.97 -25.31
CA VAL A 358 -1.99 -6.66 -24.62
C VAL A 358 -2.35 -7.72 -23.57
N ALA A 359 -2.08 -9.00 -23.86
CA ALA A 359 -2.34 -10.11 -22.94
C ALA A 359 -1.51 -10.05 -21.65
N ASP A 360 -0.40 -9.32 -21.61
CA ASP A 360 0.48 -9.21 -20.46
C ASP A 360 0.10 -8.03 -19.53
N ILE A 361 -0.76 -7.11 -20.01
CA ILE A 361 -1.17 -5.93 -19.22
C ILE A 361 -1.68 -6.31 -17.83
N PRO A 362 -2.60 -7.29 -17.64
CA PRO A 362 -3.16 -7.58 -16.33
C PRO A 362 -2.09 -7.97 -15.29
N ILE A 363 -1.21 -8.91 -15.66
CA ILE A 363 -0.18 -9.40 -14.72
C ILE A 363 0.91 -8.35 -14.48
N ILE A 364 1.32 -7.59 -15.50
CA ILE A 364 2.28 -6.50 -15.33
C ILE A 364 1.70 -5.42 -14.40
N ALA A 365 0.46 -4.99 -14.66
CA ALA A 365 -0.22 -3.99 -13.84
C ALA A 365 -0.41 -4.46 -12.40
N ALA A 366 -0.81 -5.71 -12.19
CA ALA A 366 -0.96 -6.31 -10.86
C ALA A 366 0.39 -6.52 -10.15
N SER A 367 1.51 -6.68 -10.88
CA SER A 367 2.80 -7.05 -10.31
C SER A 367 3.39 -6.02 -9.35
N ILE A 368 3.06 -4.74 -9.49
CA ILE A 368 3.46 -3.69 -8.53
C ILE A 368 2.55 -3.63 -7.29
N ASP A 369 1.50 -4.45 -7.24
CA ASP A 369 0.48 -4.45 -6.18
C ASP A 369 -0.16 -3.05 -5.97
N PRO A 370 -0.83 -2.49 -6.99
CA PRO A 370 -1.31 -1.11 -6.93
C PRO A 370 -2.42 -0.95 -5.89
N CYS A 371 -2.23 -0.03 -4.95
CA CYS A 371 -3.27 0.41 -4.02
C CYS A 371 -3.72 1.82 -4.41
N ILE A 372 -4.81 1.91 -5.18
CA ILE A 372 -5.26 3.16 -5.80
C ILE A 372 -5.87 4.09 -4.75
N SER A 373 -6.56 3.54 -3.74
CA SER A 373 -7.09 4.31 -2.61
C SER A 373 -6.02 4.99 -1.75
N CYS A 374 -4.77 4.51 -1.78
CA CYS A 374 -3.65 5.18 -1.12
C CYS A 374 -3.18 6.43 -1.85
N THR A 375 -3.63 6.67 -3.09
CA THR A 375 -3.25 7.83 -3.88
C THR A 375 -4.33 8.90 -3.84
N ASP A 376 -4.10 9.97 -3.09
CA ASP A 376 -5.08 11.06 -2.88
C ASP A 376 -4.77 12.28 -3.77
N ARG A 377 -4.24 12.07 -4.99
CA ARG A 377 -3.88 13.15 -5.92
C ARG A 377 -4.62 13.04 -7.23
N VAL A 378 -4.97 14.19 -7.79
CA VAL A 378 -5.71 14.30 -9.05
C VAL A 378 -4.86 15.06 -10.06
N LEU A 379 -4.67 14.47 -11.24
CA LEU A 379 -4.13 15.16 -12.38
C LEU A 379 -5.29 15.65 -13.27
N LEU A 380 -5.43 16.95 -13.41
CA LEU A 380 -6.42 17.55 -14.30
C LEU A 380 -5.75 17.94 -15.60
N ARG A 381 -6.17 17.31 -16.71
CA ARG A 381 -5.78 17.70 -18.06
C ARG A 381 -6.99 18.41 -18.73
N ARG A 382 -6.80 19.62 -19.25
CA ARG A 382 -7.77 20.22 -20.17
C ARG A 382 -7.49 19.70 -21.59
N GLY A 383 -8.55 19.34 -22.31
CA GLY A 383 -8.44 19.02 -23.74
C GLY A 383 -7.77 20.19 -24.48
N GLY A 384 -6.64 19.92 -25.16
CA GLY A 384 -5.84 20.94 -25.83
C GLY A 384 -4.35 20.97 -25.43
N GLY A 385 -3.85 20.01 -24.67
CA GLY A 385 -2.41 19.70 -24.53
C GLY A 385 -1.62 20.47 -23.48
N GLY A 386 -2.26 21.25 -22.58
CA GLY A 386 -1.60 21.93 -21.47
C GLY A 386 -2.10 21.43 -20.10
N GLY A 387 -1.21 20.93 -19.26
CA GLY A 387 -1.53 20.70 -17.85
C GLY A 387 -1.80 22.03 -17.15
N GLN A 388 -2.94 22.17 -16.46
CA GLN A 388 -3.21 23.33 -15.62
C GLN A 388 -3.15 22.92 -14.15
N VAL A 389 -2.31 23.59 -13.39
CA VAL A 389 -2.33 23.48 -11.93
C VAL A 389 -3.50 24.34 -11.43
N LEU A 390 -4.48 23.69 -10.82
CA LEU A 390 -5.60 24.37 -10.18
C LEU A 390 -5.37 24.47 -8.68
N THR A 391 -5.70 25.61 -8.12
CA THR A 391 -5.75 25.76 -6.67
C THR A 391 -6.95 24.98 -6.10
N LYS A 392 -6.88 24.65 -4.82
CA LYS A 392 -8.00 24.01 -4.11
C LYS A 392 -9.32 24.78 -4.23
N ALA A 393 -9.25 26.12 -4.15
CA ALA A 393 -10.43 26.97 -4.27
C ALA A 393 -11.09 26.83 -5.65
N GLU A 394 -10.28 26.79 -6.72
CA GLU A 394 -10.75 26.59 -8.09
C GLU A 394 -11.35 25.20 -8.29
N LEU A 395 -10.73 24.15 -7.75
CA LEU A 395 -11.26 22.78 -7.78
C LEU A 395 -12.60 22.69 -7.03
N THR A 396 -12.70 23.30 -5.85
CA THR A 396 -13.95 23.33 -5.06
C THR A 396 -15.06 24.02 -5.84
N ARG A 397 -14.76 25.18 -6.45
CA ARG A 397 -15.71 25.91 -7.28
C ARG A 397 -16.21 25.05 -8.45
N LEU A 398 -15.31 24.44 -9.20
CA LEU A 398 -15.65 23.56 -10.34
C LEU A 398 -16.51 22.37 -9.91
N SER A 399 -16.21 21.75 -8.77
CA SER A 399 -16.98 20.64 -8.21
C SER A 399 -18.41 21.08 -7.84
N VAL A 400 -18.56 22.20 -7.15
CA VAL A 400 -19.88 22.77 -6.78
C VAL A 400 -20.69 23.13 -8.02
N GLU A 401 -20.07 23.78 -9.01
CA GLU A 401 -20.74 24.13 -10.27
C GLU A 401 -21.22 22.88 -11.04
N LYS A 402 -20.37 21.83 -11.09
CA LYS A 402 -20.74 20.55 -11.71
C LYS A 402 -21.92 19.88 -11.00
N THR A 403 -21.88 19.85 -9.66
CA THR A 403 -22.94 19.28 -8.84
C THR A 403 -24.27 19.99 -9.06
N ARG A 404 -24.29 21.33 -9.04
CA ARG A 404 -25.49 22.13 -9.33
C ARG A 404 -26.05 21.86 -10.73
N ARG A 405 -25.17 21.72 -11.73
CA ARG A 405 -25.57 21.40 -13.11
C ARG A 405 -26.20 20.01 -13.22
N LEU A 406 -25.68 19.03 -12.50
CA LEU A 406 -26.23 17.66 -12.48
C LEU A 406 -27.58 17.62 -11.77
N GLN A 407 -27.72 18.30 -10.62
CA GLN A 407 -28.99 18.43 -9.90
C GLN A 407 -30.06 19.12 -10.73
N GLY A 408 -29.73 20.20 -11.44
CA GLY A 408 -30.65 20.88 -12.35
C GLY A 408 -31.06 20.05 -13.58
N ARG A 409 -30.27 19.02 -13.97
CA ARG A 409 -30.66 18.06 -15.01
C ARG A 409 -31.57 16.96 -14.48
N ALA A 410 -31.35 16.48 -13.24
CA ALA A 410 -32.21 15.47 -12.59
C ALA A 410 -33.64 16.02 -12.40
N GLY A 411 -33.79 17.28 -11.99
CA GLY A 411 -35.11 17.92 -11.86
C GLY A 411 -35.88 18.09 -13.20
N ARG A 412 -35.17 18.17 -14.34
CA ARG A 412 -35.82 18.24 -15.67
C ARG A 412 -36.22 16.87 -16.24
N THR A 413 -35.64 15.78 -15.76
CA THR A 413 -36.02 14.42 -16.18
C THR A 413 -37.30 13.96 -15.47
N GLU A 414 -37.61 14.47 -14.29
CA GLU A 414 -38.87 14.18 -13.60
C GLU A 414 -40.08 14.94 -14.18
N GLU A 415 -39.88 16.09 -14.82
CA GLU A 415 -40.94 16.85 -15.51
C GLU A 415 -41.33 16.25 -16.86
N VAL A 416 -40.51 15.39 -17.46
CA VAL A 416 -40.79 14.76 -18.76
C VAL A 416 -41.52 13.41 -18.61
N VAL A 417 -41.61 12.87 -17.38
CA VAL A 417 -42.28 11.60 -17.07
C VAL A 417 -43.63 11.81 -16.34
N ARG A 418 -44.08 13.04 -16.23
CA ARG A 418 -45.45 13.42 -15.84
C ARG A 418 -46.20 13.95 -17.07
#